data_9b07a3414eeb4cd34b43167777ab5f7e
#
_entry.id   9b07a3414eeb4cd34b43167777ab5f7e
#
_cell.length_a   1.000
_cell.length_b   1.000
_cell.length_c   1.000
_cell.angle_alpha   90.00
_cell.angle_beta   90.00
_cell.angle_gamma   90.00
#
_symmetry.space_group_name_H-M   'P 1'
#
loop_
_entity.id
_entity.type
_entity.pdbx_description
1 polymer ?
#
loop_
_entity_poly.entity_id
_entity_poly.type
_entity_poly.pdbx_seq_one_letter_code
_entity_poly.pdbx_strand_id
1 'polypeptide(L)'
;MRKLCFPMLLVLILFSCSDGDLQIETIDFNDQTIQFCDDPLPDAGNILFKINESEALILDLQSGVLNNGVVGETISTVSTIPGQSQLTYRNFSGTVSSTYFCSDIPPATPTVSQEVEAEDGTVTIETVANADETGFDHVILLSGISFITENGERITNLTIDEFGTVSTTITN
;
A
#
# COMPACT_ATOMS: atom_id res chain seq x y z
N MET A 1 -30.46 -66.72 -33.76
CA MET A 1 -29.19 -66.00 -33.46
C MET A 1 -29.48 -64.56 -33.32
N ARG A 2 -29.59 -64.13 -32.06
CA ARG A 2 -30.05 -62.77 -31.65
C ARG A 2 -28.82 -61.98 -31.26
N LYS A 3 -28.38 -61.02 -32.08
CA LYS A 3 -27.27 -60.15 -31.82
C LYS A 3 -27.75 -59.01 -30.83
N LEU A 4 -27.28 -59.07 -29.59
CA LEU A 4 -27.45 -58.00 -28.63
C LEU A 4 -26.40 -56.93 -28.93
N CYS A 5 -26.85 -55.78 -29.47
CA CYS A 5 -26.03 -54.57 -29.51
C CYS A 5 -26.13 -53.88 -28.15
N PHE A 6 -25.01 -53.84 -27.45
CA PHE A 6 -24.82 -53.12 -26.19
C PHE A 6 -24.48 -51.68 -26.54
N PRO A 7 -25.32 -50.67 -26.21
CA PRO A 7 -24.90 -49.29 -26.41
C PRO A 7 -23.96 -48.89 -25.29
N MET A 8 -22.70 -48.65 -25.66
CA MET A 8 -21.67 -48.07 -24.80
C MET A 8 -22.04 -46.63 -24.48
N LEU A 9 -22.64 -46.43 -23.32
CA LEU A 9 -22.96 -45.08 -22.76
C LEU A 9 -21.66 -44.41 -22.39
N LEU A 10 -21.14 -43.57 -23.29
CA LEU A 10 -20.00 -42.70 -23.07
C LEU A 10 -20.44 -41.59 -22.10
N VAL A 11 -20.15 -41.77 -20.81
CA VAL A 11 -20.33 -40.74 -19.81
C VAL A 11 -19.26 -39.68 -20.00
N LEU A 12 -19.57 -38.60 -20.69
CA LEU A 12 -18.80 -37.37 -20.72
C LEU A 12 -18.85 -36.74 -19.32
N ILE A 13 -17.82 -36.98 -18.55
CA ILE A 13 -17.58 -36.22 -17.33
C ILE A 13 -17.11 -34.83 -17.76
N LEU A 14 -18.05 -33.89 -17.79
CA LEU A 14 -17.74 -32.48 -17.88
C LEU A 14 -17.02 -32.10 -16.58
N PHE A 15 -15.68 -32.05 -16.60
CA PHE A 15 -14.94 -31.30 -15.63
C PHE A 15 -15.31 -29.84 -15.85
N SER A 16 -16.33 -29.37 -15.10
CA SER A 16 -16.50 -27.95 -14.88
C SER A 16 -15.25 -27.47 -14.16
N CYS A 17 -14.32 -26.87 -14.89
CA CYS A 17 -13.44 -25.92 -14.29
C CYS A 17 -14.37 -24.85 -13.69
N SER A 18 -14.50 -24.84 -12.40
CA SER A 18 -14.94 -23.64 -11.71
C SER A 18 -13.83 -22.62 -11.99
N ASP A 19 -14.05 -21.74 -12.95
CA ASP A 19 -13.32 -20.49 -13.02
C ASP A 19 -13.52 -19.87 -11.64
N GLY A 20 -12.51 -19.99 -10.77
CA GLY A 20 -12.51 -19.26 -9.52
C GLY A 20 -12.72 -17.80 -9.91
N ASP A 21 -13.76 -17.18 -9.37
CA ASP A 21 -13.96 -15.75 -9.47
C ASP A 21 -12.63 -15.14 -8.99
N LEU A 22 -11.85 -14.63 -9.95
CA LEU A 22 -10.73 -13.74 -9.64
C LEU A 22 -11.39 -12.49 -9.05
N GLN A 23 -11.59 -12.49 -7.75
CA GLN A 23 -11.87 -11.26 -7.04
C GLN A 23 -10.57 -10.45 -7.12
N ILE A 24 -10.52 -9.55 -8.09
CA ILE A 24 -9.49 -8.53 -8.15
C ILE A 24 -9.80 -7.60 -6.98
N GLU A 25 -9.13 -7.80 -5.87
CA GLU A 25 -9.21 -6.90 -4.74
C GLU A 25 -8.65 -5.54 -5.19
N THR A 26 -9.50 -4.52 -5.19
CA THR A 26 -9.11 -3.16 -5.56
C THR A 26 -8.69 -2.45 -4.30
N ILE A 27 -7.41 -2.09 -4.20
CA ILE A 27 -6.91 -1.27 -3.10
C ILE A 27 -7.05 0.19 -3.52
N ASP A 28 -7.97 0.92 -2.87
CA ASP A 28 -8.27 2.33 -3.17
C ASP A 28 -8.23 3.18 -1.90
N PHE A 29 -7.26 4.10 -1.85
CA PHE A 29 -7.06 5.05 -0.78
C PHE A 29 -6.99 6.50 -1.29
N ASN A 30 -7.46 6.77 -2.52
CA ASN A 30 -7.35 8.09 -3.14
C ASN A 30 -8.03 9.18 -2.32
N ASP A 31 -9.20 8.90 -1.76
CA ASP A 31 -9.97 9.85 -0.95
C ASP A 31 -9.49 9.93 0.51
N GLN A 32 -8.47 9.15 0.88
CA GLN A 32 -7.96 9.12 2.25
C GLN A 32 -6.76 10.05 2.42
N THR A 33 -6.76 10.81 3.52
CA THR A 33 -5.64 11.68 3.87
C THR A 33 -4.51 10.90 4.54
N ILE A 34 -3.26 11.35 4.33
CA ILE A 34 -2.11 10.83 5.05
C ILE A 34 -2.25 11.15 6.54
N GLN A 35 -1.90 10.17 7.37
CA GLN A 35 -1.80 10.27 8.82
C GLN A 35 -0.40 9.83 9.25
N PHE A 36 0.06 10.33 10.38
CA PHE A 36 1.31 9.99 11.04
C PHE A 36 1.16 10.20 12.54
N CYS A 37 2.04 9.60 13.35
CA CYS A 37 1.99 9.73 14.80
C CYS A 37 2.86 10.90 15.28
N ASP A 38 4.03 11.03 14.70
CA ASP A 38 4.98 12.12 14.94
C ASP A 38 5.17 12.91 13.65
N ASP A 39 5.44 14.20 13.78
CA ASP A 39 5.69 15.06 12.63
C ASP A 39 6.83 14.50 11.77
N PRO A 40 6.68 14.44 10.44
CA PRO A 40 7.70 13.91 9.55
C PRO A 40 9.02 14.69 9.66
N LEU A 41 10.12 13.94 9.71
CA LEU A 41 11.48 14.50 9.84
C LEU A 41 12.38 14.01 8.70
N PRO A 42 13.19 14.88 8.06
CA PRO A 42 14.04 14.49 6.94
C PRO A 42 15.16 13.51 7.33
N ASP A 43 15.68 13.62 8.55
CA ASP A 43 16.81 12.82 9.02
C ASP A 43 16.40 11.55 9.80
N ALA A 44 15.10 11.26 9.86
CA ALA A 44 14.57 10.09 10.56
C ALA A 44 13.81 9.17 9.59
N GLY A 45 13.55 7.94 10.04
CA GLY A 45 12.55 7.09 9.40
C GLY A 45 11.16 7.66 9.66
N ASN A 46 10.30 7.61 8.66
CA ASN A 46 8.95 8.16 8.74
C ASN A 46 7.93 7.08 8.41
N ILE A 47 6.98 6.86 9.32
CA ILE A 47 5.84 5.96 9.09
C ILE A 47 4.62 6.81 8.80
N LEU A 48 4.16 6.72 7.56
CA LEU A 48 2.97 7.40 7.05
C LEU A 48 1.90 6.35 6.77
N PHE A 49 0.63 6.67 7.02
CA PHE A 49 -0.42 5.71 6.73
C PHE A 49 -1.71 6.39 6.29
N LYS A 50 -2.53 5.64 5.56
CA LYS A 50 -3.89 5.98 5.19
C LYS A 50 -4.81 4.91 5.74
N ILE A 51 -6.00 5.32 6.19
CA ILE A 51 -7.01 4.41 6.74
C ILE A 51 -8.30 4.56 5.94
N ASN A 52 -8.87 3.43 5.54
CA ASN A 52 -10.18 3.35 4.91
C ASN A 52 -11.00 2.27 5.64
N GLU A 53 -11.85 2.69 6.59
CA GLU A 53 -12.66 1.82 7.44
C GLU A 53 -11.88 0.71 8.15
N SER A 54 -11.85 -0.49 7.59
CA SER A 54 -11.15 -1.66 8.12
C SER A 54 -9.83 -1.96 7.39
N GLU A 55 -9.35 -1.05 6.57
CA GLU A 55 -8.14 -1.21 5.77
C GLU A 55 -7.14 -0.12 6.09
N ALA A 56 -5.86 -0.42 5.95
CA ALA A 56 -4.80 0.56 6.03
C ALA A 56 -3.71 0.30 4.99
N LEU A 57 -3.20 1.40 4.43
CA LEU A 57 -2.01 1.40 3.59
C LEU A 57 -0.91 2.15 4.33
N ILE A 58 0.20 1.48 4.60
CA ILE A 58 1.27 1.96 5.47
C ILE A 58 2.54 2.09 4.62
N LEU A 59 3.13 3.27 4.62
CA LEU A 59 4.39 3.56 3.95
C LEU A 59 5.46 3.85 5.00
N ASP A 60 6.46 2.99 5.07
CA ASP A 60 7.66 3.16 5.90
C ASP A 60 8.79 3.68 5.01
N LEU A 61 9.26 4.87 5.31
CA LEU A 61 10.36 5.55 4.63
C LEU A 61 11.62 5.50 5.52
N GLN A 62 12.71 4.97 5.00
CA GLN A 62 13.98 5.04 5.71
C GLN A 62 14.47 6.50 5.85
N SER A 63 15.34 6.72 6.84
CA SER A 63 16.00 8.00 7.03
C SER A 63 16.65 8.52 5.74
N GLY A 64 16.44 9.81 5.44
CA GLY A 64 16.98 10.50 4.28
C GLY A 64 16.19 10.34 2.99
N VAL A 65 15.12 9.53 2.98
CA VAL A 65 14.21 9.42 1.83
C VAL A 65 13.31 10.67 1.75
N LEU A 66 12.81 11.13 2.88
CA LEU A 66 12.10 12.41 2.98
C LEU A 66 13.13 13.54 3.14
N ASN A 67 13.73 13.96 2.04
CA ASN A 67 14.87 14.86 2.03
C ASN A 67 14.42 16.31 1.84
N ASN A 68 14.81 17.19 2.76
CA ASN A 68 14.61 18.64 2.58
C ASN A 68 15.49 19.15 1.43
N GLY A 69 14.89 19.95 0.58
CA GLY A 69 15.55 20.55 -0.57
C GLY A 69 16.30 21.85 -0.24
N VAL A 70 16.51 22.62 -1.28
CA VAL A 70 17.03 23.98 -1.21
C VAL A 70 15.91 24.93 -1.62
N VAL A 71 15.74 26.03 -0.89
CA VAL A 71 14.73 27.04 -1.24
C VAL A 71 14.95 27.54 -2.67
N GLY A 72 13.88 27.54 -3.46
CA GLY A 72 13.91 27.95 -4.87
C GLY A 72 14.22 26.82 -5.86
N GLU A 73 14.48 25.60 -5.40
CA GLU A 73 14.70 24.41 -6.22
C GLU A 73 13.63 23.34 -5.94
N THR A 74 13.29 22.57 -6.97
CA THR A 74 12.51 21.33 -6.81
C THR A 74 13.48 20.16 -6.90
N ILE A 75 13.48 19.29 -5.91
CA ILE A 75 14.28 18.06 -5.93
C ILE A 75 13.37 16.84 -6.03
N SER A 76 13.90 15.78 -6.64
CA SER A 76 13.22 14.48 -6.72
C SER A 76 14.09 13.42 -6.08
N THR A 77 13.53 12.74 -5.07
CA THR A 77 14.17 11.60 -4.40
C THR A 77 13.44 10.33 -4.79
N VAL A 78 14.20 9.30 -5.19
CA VAL A 78 13.65 8.01 -5.61
C VAL A 78 14.07 6.94 -4.60
N SER A 79 13.12 6.15 -4.15
CA SER A 79 13.30 5.05 -3.20
C SER A 79 12.67 3.78 -3.74
N THR A 80 13.34 2.64 -3.59
CA THR A 80 12.86 1.34 -4.05
C THR A 80 12.08 0.60 -2.98
N ILE A 81 11.09 -0.17 -3.41
CA ILE A 81 10.32 -1.11 -2.58
C ILE A 81 10.63 -2.54 -3.07
N PRO A 82 10.91 -3.51 -2.19
CA PRO A 82 11.41 -3.31 -0.83
C PRO A 82 12.86 -2.82 -0.86
N GLY A 83 13.30 -2.14 0.16
CA GLY A 83 14.71 -1.74 0.25
C GLY A 83 14.89 -0.48 1.07
N GLN A 84 14.73 0.69 0.46
CA GLN A 84 14.76 1.99 1.15
C GLN A 84 13.38 2.45 1.64
N SER A 85 12.32 1.84 1.12
CA SER A 85 10.95 2.05 1.57
C SER A 85 10.21 0.71 1.60
N GLN A 86 9.18 0.61 2.44
CA GLN A 86 8.28 -0.53 2.48
C GLN A 86 6.85 -0.03 2.40
N LEU A 87 6.05 -0.64 1.54
CA LEU A 87 4.60 -0.40 1.48
C LEU A 87 3.88 -1.66 1.95
N THR A 88 2.99 -1.50 2.93
CA THR A 88 2.24 -2.61 3.53
C THR A 88 0.75 -2.31 3.46
N TYR A 89 -0.02 -3.25 2.96
CA TYR A 89 -1.47 -3.26 3.04
C TYR A 89 -1.92 -4.14 4.20
N ARG A 90 -2.84 -3.63 5.03
CA ARG A 90 -3.47 -4.37 6.12
C ARG A 90 -4.97 -4.33 6.03
N ASN A 91 -5.59 -5.48 6.27
CA ASN A 91 -7.02 -5.60 6.52
C ASN A 91 -7.26 -5.99 7.97
N PHE A 92 -8.29 -5.43 8.60
CA PHE A 92 -8.62 -5.60 10.00
C PHE A 92 -9.98 -6.26 10.18
N SER A 93 -10.20 -6.89 11.32
CA SER A 93 -11.46 -7.52 11.70
C SER A 93 -12.61 -6.53 11.95
N GLY A 94 -12.36 -5.23 11.85
CA GLY A 94 -13.33 -4.16 12.05
C GLY A 94 -12.69 -2.78 11.86
N THR A 95 -13.44 -1.73 12.06
CA THR A 95 -12.99 -0.34 11.86
C THR A 95 -11.74 -0.04 12.69
N VAL A 96 -10.70 0.43 12.01
CA VAL A 96 -9.43 0.85 12.60
C VAL A 96 -9.32 2.38 12.62
N SER A 97 -8.53 2.92 13.53
CA SER A 97 -8.27 4.35 13.65
C SER A 97 -6.78 4.62 13.88
N SER A 98 -6.36 5.88 13.80
CA SER A 98 -4.98 6.29 14.10
C SER A 98 -4.50 5.85 15.49
N THR A 99 -5.39 5.69 16.46
CA THR A 99 -5.07 5.18 17.80
C THR A 99 -4.41 3.78 17.73
N TYR A 100 -4.78 2.94 16.75
CA TYR A 100 -4.15 1.64 16.57
C TYR A 100 -2.65 1.76 16.28
N PHE A 101 -2.26 2.75 15.50
CA PHE A 101 -0.89 2.98 15.05
C PHE A 101 -0.08 3.82 16.03
N CYS A 102 -0.73 4.78 16.72
CA CYS A 102 -0.06 5.82 17.48
C CYS A 102 -0.07 5.61 18.99
N SER A 103 -0.70 4.57 19.51
CA SER A 103 -0.66 4.28 20.95
C SER A 103 0.58 3.47 21.30
N ASP A 104 1.22 3.76 22.41
CA ASP A 104 2.33 2.97 22.97
C ASP A 104 1.96 1.50 23.14
N ILE A 105 0.70 1.23 23.44
CA ILE A 105 0.12 -0.11 23.50
C ILE A 105 -1.08 -0.12 22.55
N PRO A 106 -0.96 -0.77 21.38
CA PRO A 106 -2.07 -0.88 20.45
C PRO A 106 -3.29 -1.53 21.11
N PRO A 107 -4.52 -1.10 20.75
CA PRO A 107 -5.73 -1.72 21.26
C PRO A 107 -5.80 -3.21 20.85
N ALA A 108 -6.39 -4.05 21.71
CA ALA A 108 -6.53 -5.47 21.44
C ALA A 108 -7.47 -5.79 20.28
N THR A 109 -8.31 -4.84 19.90
CA THR A 109 -9.24 -4.90 18.76
C THR A 109 -9.29 -3.54 18.07
N PRO A 110 -9.45 -3.52 16.70
CA PRO A 110 -9.56 -4.66 15.80
C PRO A 110 -8.24 -5.43 15.67
N THR A 111 -8.30 -6.70 15.29
CA THR A 111 -7.10 -7.51 14.98
C THR A 111 -6.80 -7.45 13.49
N VAL A 112 -5.53 -7.56 13.13
CA VAL A 112 -5.12 -7.73 11.73
C VAL A 112 -5.63 -9.09 11.23
N SER A 113 -6.41 -9.10 10.16
CA SER A 113 -6.93 -10.30 9.50
C SER A 113 -6.08 -10.70 8.29
N GLN A 114 -5.45 -9.72 7.64
CA GLN A 114 -4.54 -9.93 6.53
C GLN A 114 -3.48 -8.84 6.53
N GLU A 115 -2.25 -9.21 6.20
CA GLU A 115 -1.14 -8.28 5.96
C GLU A 115 -0.40 -8.73 4.72
N VAL A 116 -0.15 -7.79 3.80
CA VAL A 116 0.58 -8.04 2.57
C VAL A 116 1.59 -6.93 2.37
N GLU A 117 2.85 -7.30 2.26
CA GLU A 117 3.94 -6.38 1.94
C GLU A 117 4.13 -6.28 0.42
N ALA A 118 4.42 -5.09 -0.08
CA ALA A 118 4.76 -4.92 -1.48
C ALA A 118 6.14 -5.54 -1.76
N GLU A 119 6.21 -6.36 -2.82
CA GLU A 119 7.45 -7.05 -3.25
C GLU A 119 8.21 -6.26 -4.32
N ASP A 120 7.56 -5.28 -4.94
CA ASP A 120 8.15 -4.44 -5.98
C ASP A 120 7.49 -3.07 -6.02
N GLY A 121 8.22 -2.08 -6.47
CA GLY A 121 7.72 -0.74 -6.68
C GLY A 121 8.75 0.36 -6.44
N THR A 122 8.28 1.57 -6.66
CA THR A 122 9.10 2.78 -6.49
C THR A 122 8.28 3.86 -5.82
N VAL A 123 8.87 4.51 -4.84
CA VAL A 123 8.41 5.76 -4.23
C VAL A 123 9.23 6.90 -4.82
N THR A 124 8.56 7.88 -5.40
CA THR A 124 9.19 9.12 -5.86
C THR A 124 8.67 10.27 -5.00
N ILE A 125 9.56 11.04 -4.41
CA ILE A 125 9.20 12.20 -3.57
C ILE A 125 9.68 13.47 -4.28
N GLU A 126 8.73 14.32 -4.66
CA GLU A 126 9.01 15.64 -5.20
C GLU A 126 8.93 16.65 -4.06
N THR A 127 10.04 17.33 -3.80
CA THR A 127 10.19 18.26 -2.68
C THR A 127 10.37 19.67 -3.19
N VAL A 128 9.57 20.60 -2.65
CA VAL A 128 9.63 22.03 -2.95
C VAL A 128 9.45 22.83 -1.65
N ALA A 129 10.11 23.98 -1.56
CA ALA A 129 9.87 24.88 -0.42
C ALA A 129 8.39 25.31 -0.40
N ASN A 130 7.80 25.36 0.80
CA ASN A 130 6.45 25.87 0.96
C ASN A 130 6.39 27.39 0.67
N ALA A 131 5.17 27.91 0.52
CA ALA A 131 4.97 29.32 0.11
C ALA A 131 5.61 30.35 1.05
N ASP A 132 5.76 30.00 2.34
CA ASP A 132 6.31 30.88 3.38
C ASP A 132 7.83 30.67 3.57
N GLU A 133 8.44 29.75 2.83
CA GLU A 133 9.86 29.36 2.95
C GLU A 133 10.28 28.92 4.36
N THR A 134 9.32 28.45 5.15
CA THR A 134 9.53 27.97 6.53
C THR A 134 9.70 26.46 6.62
N GLY A 135 9.48 25.75 5.50
CA GLY A 135 9.54 24.33 5.39
C GLY A 135 9.51 23.85 3.94
N PHE A 136 9.30 22.57 3.80
CA PHE A 136 9.19 21.91 2.49
C PHE A 136 7.93 21.07 2.41
N ASP A 137 7.30 21.08 1.24
CA ASP A 137 6.21 20.19 0.89
C ASP A 137 6.78 19.03 0.06
N HIS A 138 6.40 17.81 0.43
CA HIS A 138 6.86 16.57 -0.16
C HIS A 138 5.66 15.86 -0.78
N VAL A 139 5.57 15.85 -2.11
CA VAL A 139 4.57 15.09 -2.85
C VAL A 139 5.09 13.67 -3.04
N ILE A 140 4.39 12.68 -2.50
CA ILE A 140 4.80 11.29 -2.50
C ILE A 140 4.01 10.54 -3.57
N LEU A 141 4.71 10.03 -4.57
CA LEU A 141 4.16 9.29 -5.70
C LEU A 141 4.57 7.83 -5.61
N LEU A 142 3.65 6.93 -5.99
CA LEU A 142 3.87 5.48 -6.04
C LEU A 142 3.80 5.00 -7.50
N SER A 143 4.70 4.11 -7.88
CA SER A 143 4.68 3.50 -9.21
C SER A 143 5.15 2.05 -9.19
N GLY A 144 4.55 1.21 -10.05
CA GLY A 144 4.94 -0.18 -10.22
C GLY A 144 4.72 -1.06 -8.98
N ILE A 145 3.85 -0.64 -8.05
CA ILE A 145 3.61 -1.38 -6.81
C ILE A 145 3.01 -2.75 -7.12
N SER A 146 3.55 -3.77 -6.48
CA SER A 146 3.09 -5.15 -6.60
C SER A 146 2.98 -5.80 -5.23
N PHE A 147 1.77 -6.17 -4.86
CA PHE A 147 1.50 -7.01 -3.70
C PHE A 147 1.31 -8.46 -4.13
N ILE A 148 1.88 -9.40 -3.39
CA ILE A 148 1.66 -10.84 -3.59
C ILE A 148 1.15 -11.42 -2.28
N THR A 149 -0.04 -11.99 -2.31
CA THR A 149 -0.65 -12.63 -1.15
C THR A 149 0.07 -13.94 -0.81
N GLU A 150 -0.14 -14.47 0.39
CA GLU A 150 0.42 -15.77 0.81
C GLU A 150 0.03 -16.92 -0.15
N ASN A 151 -1.09 -16.81 -0.84
CA ASN A 151 -1.55 -17.78 -1.84
C ASN A 151 -0.88 -17.62 -3.20
N GLY A 152 0.01 -16.62 -3.37
CA GLY A 152 0.68 -16.31 -4.62
C GLY A 152 -0.16 -15.51 -5.62
N GLU A 153 -1.30 -14.98 -5.20
CA GLU A 153 -2.12 -14.07 -6.01
C GLU A 153 -1.51 -12.68 -6.01
N ARG A 154 -1.38 -12.10 -7.19
CA ARG A 154 -0.84 -10.75 -7.35
C ARG A 154 -1.99 -9.74 -7.35
N ILE A 155 -1.94 -8.79 -6.44
CA ILE A 155 -2.82 -7.62 -6.43
C ILE A 155 -2.13 -6.53 -7.26
N THR A 156 -2.64 -6.25 -8.45
CA THR A 156 -2.07 -5.27 -9.39
C THR A 156 -2.96 -4.07 -9.63
N ASN A 157 -4.20 -4.10 -9.15
CA ASN A 157 -5.14 -3.01 -9.30
C ASN A 157 -4.98 -2.02 -8.14
N LEU A 158 -3.87 -1.27 -8.18
CA LEU A 158 -3.65 -0.11 -7.33
C LEU A 158 -4.06 1.13 -8.11
N THR A 159 -5.10 1.79 -7.65
CA THR A 159 -5.52 3.07 -8.20
C THR A 159 -4.72 4.23 -7.60
N ILE A 160 -3.78 3.94 -6.69
CA ILE A 160 -2.98 4.95 -5.98
C ILE A 160 -1.68 5.19 -6.72
N ASP A 161 -1.59 6.27 -7.45
CA ASP A 161 -0.36 6.84 -8.05
C ASP A 161 0.20 7.95 -7.17
N GLU A 162 -0.64 8.64 -6.40
CA GLU A 162 -0.25 9.65 -5.44
C GLU A 162 -0.60 9.19 -4.02
N PHE A 163 0.43 8.93 -3.19
CA PHE A 163 0.21 8.63 -1.78
C PHE A 163 -0.25 9.90 -1.05
N GLY A 164 0.22 11.08 -1.46
CA GLY A 164 -0.22 12.38 -0.97
C GLY A 164 0.95 13.30 -0.62
N THR A 165 0.65 14.39 0.09
CA THR A 165 1.65 15.41 0.46
C THR A 165 1.81 15.48 1.97
N VAL A 166 3.06 15.55 2.44
CA VAL A 166 3.42 15.87 3.82
C VAL A 166 4.37 17.08 3.84
N SER A 167 4.43 17.78 4.96
CA SER A 167 5.32 18.95 5.10
C SER A 167 6.31 18.74 6.24
N THR A 168 7.52 19.26 6.05
CA THR A 168 8.56 19.33 7.08
C THR A 168 8.90 20.78 7.37
N THR A 169 9.40 21.06 8.56
CA THR A 169 9.89 22.40 8.94
C THR A 169 11.40 22.51 8.74
N ILE A 170 11.87 23.73 8.42
CA ILE A 170 13.31 24.02 8.43
C ILE A 170 13.71 24.20 9.90
N THR A 171 14.51 23.28 10.41
CA THR A 171 15.12 23.44 11.74
C THR A 171 16.41 24.27 11.57
N ASN A 172 16.42 25.47 12.13
CA ASN A 172 17.61 26.36 12.16
C ASN A 172 18.60 25.91 13.25
#